data_09215d39bb1639d222ba3cfed546be5e
#
_entry.id   09215d39bb1639d222ba3cfed546be5e
#
_cell.length_a   1.000
_cell.length_b   1.000
_cell.length_c   1.000
_cell.angle_alpha   90.00
_cell.angle_beta   90.00
_cell.angle_gamma   90.00
#
_symmetry.space_group_name_H-M   'P 1'
#
loop_
_entity.id
_entity.type
_entity.pdbx_description
1 polymer ?
#
loop_
_entity_poly.entity_id
_entity_poly.type
_entity_poly.pdbx_seq_one_letter_code
_entity_poly.pdbx_strand_id
1 'polypeptide(L)'
;MSMLESLRNSINVWDPYLLVCIVLLVVCFAVPFHKKRKIKKQIRDLANNTTEMSPEEFFRMRNFSLDGRKSYAKTLNFAGVYILFNKTKHLYYVGQSKQVLDRVNAHFTGHGNGDVYADYKCGNTFSIRTIKLEGSGCKTLNELERNAIMTYDAYRNGYNKTRGNKD
;
A
#
# COMPACT_ATOMS: atom_id res chain seq x y z
N MET A 1 47.66 -22.92 19.46
CA MET A 1 46.24 -22.74 19.84
C MET A 1 45.74 -21.54 19.00
N SER A 2 44.80 -21.74 18.11
CA SER A 2 44.42 -20.67 17.16
C SER A 2 43.56 -19.60 17.89
N MET A 3 43.62 -18.36 17.43
CA MET A 3 42.83 -17.23 17.93
C MET A 3 41.32 -17.57 17.95
N LEU A 4 40.86 -18.41 17.04
CA LEU A 4 39.48 -18.91 16.94
C LEU A 4 39.12 -19.88 18.06
N GLU A 5 40.07 -20.71 18.55
CA GLU A 5 39.84 -21.61 19.70
C GLU A 5 39.77 -20.81 21.00
N SER A 6 40.58 -19.75 21.15
CA SER A 6 40.50 -18.86 22.30
C SER A 6 39.15 -18.12 22.35
N LEU A 7 38.64 -17.63 21.23
CA LEU A 7 37.31 -16.99 21.13
C LEU A 7 36.17 -17.97 21.40
N ARG A 8 36.27 -19.22 20.90
CA ARG A 8 35.26 -20.26 21.14
C ARG A 8 35.13 -20.64 22.61
N ASN A 9 36.26 -20.67 23.33
CA ASN A 9 36.29 -21.00 24.77
C ASN A 9 35.87 -19.81 25.66
N SER A 10 35.87 -18.58 25.13
CA SER A 10 35.45 -17.39 25.87
C SER A 10 33.94 -17.13 25.80
N ILE A 11 33.22 -17.74 24.86
CA ILE A 11 31.77 -17.56 24.71
C ILE A 11 31.07 -18.63 25.53
N ASN A 12 30.79 -18.33 26.78
CA ASN A 12 29.88 -19.16 27.56
C ASN A 12 28.45 -18.92 27.11
N VAL A 13 27.86 -19.87 26.38
CA VAL A 13 26.48 -19.77 25.81
C VAL A 13 25.43 -19.53 26.91
N TRP A 14 25.77 -19.83 28.17
CA TRP A 14 24.91 -19.61 29.33
C TRP A 14 25.24 -18.31 30.09
N ASP A 15 26.06 -17.42 29.50
CA ASP A 15 26.29 -16.10 30.09
C ASP A 15 24.98 -15.33 30.11
N PRO A 16 24.47 -14.91 31.28
CA PRO A 16 23.19 -14.19 31.39
C PRO A 16 23.19 -12.88 30.59
N TYR A 17 24.33 -12.22 30.45
CA TYR A 17 24.45 -10.99 29.63
C TYR A 17 24.31 -11.30 28.13
N LEU A 18 24.87 -12.40 27.65
CA LEU A 18 24.74 -12.85 26.27
C LEU A 18 23.27 -13.20 25.97
N LEU A 19 22.58 -13.90 26.85
CA LEU A 19 21.17 -14.22 26.73
C LEU A 19 20.30 -12.95 26.68
N VAL A 20 20.56 -11.98 27.54
CA VAL A 20 19.87 -10.67 27.53
C VAL A 20 20.09 -9.94 26.18
N CYS A 21 21.31 -9.91 25.68
CA CYS A 21 21.61 -9.31 24.39
C CYS A 21 20.88 -9.98 23.23
N ILE A 22 20.83 -11.31 23.21
CA ILE A 22 20.09 -12.09 22.20
C ILE A 22 18.58 -11.77 22.28
N VAL A 23 18.00 -11.77 23.47
CA VAL A 23 16.59 -11.43 23.67
C VAL A 23 16.29 -10.00 23.19
N LEU A 24 17.14 -9.05 23.54
CA LEU A 24 16.99 -7.66 23.06
C LEU A 24 17.08 -7.56 21.54
N LEU A 25 18.02 -8.26 20.90
CA LEU A 25 18.12 -8.32 19.44
C LEU A 25 16.85 -8.92 18.81
N VAL A 26 16.33 -10.02 19.36
CA VAL A 26 15.09 -10.64 18.88
C VAL A 26 13.91 -9.68 19.02
N VAL A 27 13.75 -9.03 20.16
CA VAL A 27 12.68 -8.06 20.39
C VAL A 27 12.80 -6.85 19.43
N CYS A 28 14.00 -6.31 19.29
CA CYS A 28 14.23 -5.12 18.45
C CYS A 28 14.07 -5.37 16.94
N PHE A 29 14.39 -6.57 16.46
CA PHE A 29 14.40 -6.85 15.02
C PHE A 29 13.31 -7.81 14.57
N ALA A 30 13.10 -8.93 15.26
CA ALA A 30 12.15 -9.95 14.84
C ALA A 30 10.69 -9.50 15.02
N VAL A 31 10.36 -8.84 16.13
CA VAL A 31 8.98 -8.40 16.41
C VAL A 31 8.49 -7.35 15.37
N PRO A 32 9.24 -6.27 15.09
CA PRO A 32 8.85 -5.32 14.05
C PRO A 32 8.76 -5.94 12.66
N PHE A 33 9.65 -6.89 12.35
CA PHE A 33 9.64 -7.60 11.07
C PHE A 33 8.37 -8.43 10.89
N HIS A 34 7.98 -9.21 11.90
CA HIS A 34 6.74 -9.99 11.87
C HIS A 34 5.50 -9.11 11.76
N LYS A 35 5.46 -8.00 12.51
CA LYS A 35 4.37 -7.02 12.43
C LYS A 35 4.23 -6.46 11.01
N LYS A 36 5.32 -6.05 10.38
CA LYS A 36 5.32 -5.55 8.99
C LYS A 36 4.82 -6.61 7.99
N ARG A 37 5.26 -7.86 8.14
CA ARG A 37 4.78 -8.97 7.28
C ARG A 37 3.28 -9.18 7.41
N LYS A 38 2.76 -9.18 8.63
CA LYS A 38 1.32 -9.33 8.91
C LYS A 38 0.51 -8.20 8.26
N ILE A 39 0.95 -6.95 8.42
CA ILE A 39 0.30 -5.78 7.79
C ILE A 39 0.32 -5.91 6.27
N LYS A 40 1.46 -6.23 5.66
CA LYS A 40 1.57 -6.40 4.21
C LYS A 40 0.63 -7.49 3.69
N LYS A 41 0.52 -8.61 4.40
CA LYS A 41 -0.42 -9.68 4.05
C LYS A 41 -1.85 -9.17 4.12
N GLN A 42 -2.26 -8.54 5.23
CA GLN A 42 -3.60 -7.99 5.41
C GLN A 42 -3.99 -7.03 4.28
N ILE A 43 -3.13 -6.07 3.94
CA ILE A 43 -3.41 -5.10 2.85
C ILE A 43 -3.54 -5.80 1.49
N ARG A 44 -2.70 -6.80 1.21
CA ARG A 44 -2.82 -7.58 -0.04
C ARG A 44 -4.11 -8.38 -0.10
N ASP A 45 -4.48 -9.03 1.00
CA ASP A 45 -5.71 -9.80 1.09
C ASP A 45 -6.94 -8.89 0.88
N LEU A 46 -6.96 -7.71 1.52
CA LEU A 46 -8.01 -6.71 1.31
C LEU A 46 -8.09 -6.25 -0.15
N ALA A 47 -6.96 -5.95 -0.77
CA ALA A 47 -6.93 -5.52 -2.17
C ALA A 47 -7.34 -6.65 -3.14
N ASN A 48 -6.95 -7.89 -2.85
CA ASN A 48 -7.31 -9.05 -3.69
C ASN A 48 -8.80 -9.44 -3.58
N ASN A 49 -9.44 -9.10 -2.47
CA ASN A 49 -10.88 -9.28 -2.29
C ASN A 49 -11.72 -8.22 -3.01
N THR A 50 -11.09 -7.22 -3.64
CA THR A 50 -11.77 -6.21 -4.45
C THR A 50 -11.58 -6.49 -5.93
N THR A 51 -12.59 -6.09 -6.73
CA THR A 51 -12.49 -6.23 -8.19
C THR A 51 -11.38 -5.35 -8.73
N GLU A 52 -10.48 -5.94 -9.51
CA GLU A 52 -9.53 -5.21 -10.33
C GLU A 52 -10.24 -4.69 -11.58
N MET A 53 -10.08 -3.42 -11.87
CA MET A 53 -10.71 -2.76 -13.03
C MET A 53 -9.64 -2.07 -13.89
N SER A 54 -9.84 -2.06 -15.20
CA SER A 54 -9.12 -1.14 -16.08
C SER A 54 -9.68 0.30 -15.93
N PRO A 55 -8.95 1.34 -16.38
CA PRO A 55 -9.50 2.70 -16.43
C PRO A 55 -10.81 2.80 -17.21
N GLU A 56 -10.95 2.07 -18.30
CA GLU A 56 -12.15 2.05 -19.14
C GLU A 56 -13.35 1.42 -18.42
N GLU A 57 -13.13 0.31 -17.73
CA GLU A 57 -14.16 -0.33 -16.89
C GLU A 57 -14.56 0.57 -15.73
N PHE A 58 -13.58 1.24 -15.10
CA PHE A 58 -13.81 2.21 -14.05
C PHE A 58 -14.67 3.38 -14.54
N PHE A 59 -14.38 3.96 -15.71
CA PHE A 59 -15.17 5.04 -16.29
C PHE A 59 -16.58 4.61 -16.64
N ARG A 60 -16.76 3.40 -17.20
CA ARG A 60 -18.09 2.85 -17.47
C ARG A 60 -18.92 2.71 -16.20
N MET A 61 -18.33 2.12 -15.15
CA MET A 61 -18.97 1.98 -13.84
C MET A 61 -19.32 3.35 -13.23
N ARG A 62 -18.35 4.28 -13.21
CA ARG A 62 -18.51 5.61 -12.60
C ARG A 62 -19.58 6.45 -13.31
N ASN A 63 -19.64 6.39 -14.62
CA ASN A 63 -20.56 7.19 -15.44
C ASN A 63 -21.90 6.50 -15.67
N PHE A 64 -22.06 5.28 -15.16
CA PHE A 64 -23.33 4.56 -15.24
C PHE A 64 -24.41 5.38 -14.52
N SER A 65 -25.52 5.63 -15.21
CA SER A 65 -26.67 6.34 -14.70
C SER A 65 -27.90 5.47 -14.88
N LEU A 66 -28.58 5.15 -13.79
CA LEU A 66 -29.95 4.64 -13.82
C LEU A 66 -30.88 5.84 -13.99
N ASP A 67 -31.73 5.83 -15.02
CA ASP A 67 -32.80 6.82 -15.28
C ASP A 67 -32.33 8.26 -15.55
N GLY A 68 -31.14 8.49 -16.11
CA GLY A 68 -30.65 9.84 -16.44
C GLY A 68 -30.40 10.73 -15.21
N ARG A 69 -30.55 10.19 -14.01
CA ARG A 69 -30.28 10.88 -12.74
C ARG A 69 -28.85 10.59 -12.29
N LYS A 70 -28.25 11.42 -11.51
CA LYS A 70 -26.87 11.46 -10.96
C LYS A 70 -26.03 10.18 -11.12
N SER A 71 -24.79 10.31 -11.57
CA SER A 71 -23.87 9.19 -11.76
C SER A 71 -23.74 8.32 -10.49
N TYR A 72 -23.61 7.02 -10.67
CA TYR A 72 -23.40 5.99 -9.66
C TYR A 72 -22.30 6.37 -8.64
N ALA A 73 -21.24 7.05 -9.09
CA ALA A 73 -20.15 7.48 -8.25
C ALA A 73 -20.55 8.44 -7.13
N LYS A 74 -21.56 9.28 -7.32
CA LYS A 74 -21.99 10.24 -6.29
C LYS A 74 -22.76 9.57 -5.14
N THR A 75 -23.37 8.44 -5.39
CA THR A 75 -24.16 7.71 -4.38
C THR A 75 -23.36 6.62 -3.68
N LEU A 76 -22.33 6.09 -4.34
CA LEU A 76 -21.54 4.96 -3.84
C LEU A 76 -20.08 5.30 -3.55
N ASN A 77 -19.74 6.59 -3.51
CA ASN A 77 -18.41 7.01 -3.13
C ASN A 77 -18.14 6.68 -1.64
N PHE A 78 -16.90 6.43 -1.32
CA PHE A 78 -16.50 5.97 0.02
C PHE A 78 -15.13 6.52 0.42
N ALA A 79 -14.87 6.52 1.73
CA ALA A 79 -13.56 6.81 2.30
C ALA A 79 -12.67 5.57 2.24
N GLY A 80 -11.46 5.70 1.69
CA GLY A 80 -10.56 4.56 1.52
C GLY A 80 -9.27 4.91 0.80
N VAL A 81 -8.60 3.87 0.37
CA VAL A 81 -7.36 3.91 -0.40
C VAL A 81 -7.59 3.32 -1.78
N TYR A 82 -6.94 3.89 -2.77
CA TYR A 82 -6.90 3.36 -4.14
C TYR A 82 -5.46 3.04 -4.53
N ILE A 83 -5.31 1.99 -5.31
CA ILE A 83 -4.05 1.45 -5.79
C ILE A 83 -4.13 1.45 -7.32
N LEU A 84 -3.29 2.26 -7.95
CA LEU A 84 -3.16 2.33 -9.39
C LEU A 84 -1.87 1.59 -9.77
N PHE A 85 -1.99 0.56 -10.57
CA PHE A 85 -0.84 -0.22 -11.02
C PHE A 85 -0.62 -0.03 -12.52
N ASN A 86 0.50 0.57 -12.87
CA ASN A 86 0.98 0.62 -14.25
C ASN A 86 1.57 -0.74 -14.61
N LYS A 87 0.84 -1.54 -15.37
CA LYS A 87 1.25 -2.89 -15.78
C LYS A 87 2.43 -2.86 -16.75
N THR A 88 2.55 -1.80 -17.55
CA THR A 88 3.63 -1.64 -18.54
C THR A 88 4.97 -1.37 -17.86
N LYS A 89 5.01 -0.51 -16.87
CA LYS A 89 6.24 -0.11 -16.14
C LYS A 89 6.45 -0.87 -14.83
N HIS A 90 5.48 -1.66 -14.38
CA HIS A 90 5.45 -2.33 -13.08
C HIS A 90 5.56 -1.36 -11.89
N LEU A 91 4.95 -0.18 -11.99
CA LEU A 91 4.97 0.87 -10.98
C LEU A 91 3.61 1.04 -10.32
N TYR A 92 3.62 1.29 -9.01
CA TYR A 92 2.42 1.54 -8.22
C TYR A 92 2.30 3.02 -7.84
N TYR A 93 1.05 3.51 -7.83
CA TYR A 93 0.65 4.70 -7.11
C TYR A 93 -0.41 4.33 -6.09
N VAL A 94 -0.27 4.80 -4.87
CA VAL A 94 -1.24 4.61 -3.78
C VAL A 94 -1.65 5.97 -3.25
N GLY A 95 -2.94 6.18 -3.10
CA GLY A 95 -3.44 7.41 -2.49
C GLY A 95 -4.70 7.15 -1.67
N GLN A 96 -5.06 8.12 -0.85
CA GLN A 96 -6.26 8.10 -0.03
C GLN A 96 -7.25 9.19 -0.44
N SER A 97 -8.52 8.96 -0.15
CA SER A 97 -9.57 9.98 -0.29
C SER A 97 -10.79 9.63 0.58
N LYS A 98 -11.51 10.66 1.00
CA LYS A 98 -12.88 10.51 1.52
C LYS A 98 -13.88 10.17 0.40
N GLN A 99 -13.50 10.42 -0.85
CA GLN A 99 -14.27 10.18 -2.07
C GLN A 99 -13.36 9.50 -3.11
N VAL A 100 -13.13 8.20 -2.93
CA VAL A 100 -12.16 7.41 -3.70
C VAL A 100 -12.46 7.43 -5.19
N LEU A 101 -13.73 7.29 -5.59
CA LEU A 101 -14.09 7.22 -7.00
C LEU A 101 -13.83 8.53 -7.74
N ASP A 102 -14.07 9.68 -7.09
CA ASP A 102 -13.76 10.98 -7.68
C ASP A 102 -12.26 11.22 -7.77
N ARG A 103 -11.51 10.78 -6.75
CA ARG A 103 -10.06 10.93 -6.73
C ARG A 103 -9.35 10.07 -7.78
N VAL A 104 -9.80 8.83 -7.97
CA VAL A 104 -9.31 7.95 -9.05
C VAL A 104 -9.59 8.58 -10.42
N ASN A 105 -10.81 9.10 -10.64
CA ASN A 105 -11.13 9.80 -11.87
C ASN A 105 -10.18 10.98 -12.13
N ALA A 106 -9.86 11.77 -11.11
CA ALA A 106 -8.95 12.90 -11.24
C ALA A 106 -7.56 12.49 -11.76
N HIS A 107 -7.06 11.31 -11.37
CA HIS A 107 -5.76 10.82 -11.85
C HIS A 107 -5.74 10.55 -13.36
N PHE A 108 -6.81 10.02 -13.91
CA PHE A 108 -6.91 9.67 -15.34
C PHE A 108 -7.47 10.80 -16.22
N THR A 109 -7.90 11.93 -15.60
CA THR A 109 -8.38 13.13 -16.31
C THR A 109 -7.46 14.35 -16.19
N GLY A 110 -6.25 14.16 -15.64
CA GLY A 110 -5.23 15.20 -15.56
C GLY A 110 -5.28 16.10 -14.32
N HIS A 111 -6.20 15.84 -13.37
CA HIS A 111 -6.36 16.61 -12.13
C HIS A 111 -5.78 15.94 -10.90
N GLY A 112 -5.01 14.85 -11.09
CA GLY A 112 -4.39 14.06 -10.02
C GLY A 112 -2.87 14.07 -10.04
N ASN A 113 -2.25 12.90 -10.02
CA ASN A 113 -0.80 12.75 -10.14
C ASN A 113 -0.38 12.88 -11.61
N GLY A 114 0.49 13.85 -11.90
CA GLY A 114 0.92 14.15 -13.27
C GLY A 114 1.68 13.00 -13.94
N ASP A 115 2.51 12.25 -13.18
CA ASP A 115 3.30 11.15 -13.72
C ASP A 115 2.38 9.98 -14.15
N VAL A 116 1.36 9.67 -13.31
CA VAL A 116 0.33 8.65 -13.64
C VAL A 116 -0.44 9.06 -14.88
N TYR A 117 -0.87 10.34 -14.97
CA TYR A 117 -1.61 10.84 -16.12
C TYR A 117 -0.77 10.81 -17.39
N ALA A 118 0.48 11.26 -17.33
CA ALA A 118 1.38 11.25 -18.48
C ALA A 118 1.57 9.83 -19.04
N ASP A 119 1.83 8.86 -18.16
CA ASP A 119 1.99 7.47 -18.58
C ASP A 119 0.69 6.88 -19.15
N TYR A 120 -0.45 7.19 -18.57
CA TYR A 120 -1.76 6.79 -19.10
C TYR A 120 -2.00 7.37 -20.50
N LYS A 121 -1.71 8.66 -20.69
CA LYS A 121 -1.81 9.32 -22.01
C LYS A 121 -0.84 8.76 -23.04
N CYS A 122 0.31 8.26 -22.61
CA CYS A 122 1.27 7.55 -23.47
C CYS A 122 0.84 6.11 -23.83
N GLY A 123 -0.35 5.68 -23.42
CA GLY A 123 -0.89 4.36 -23.76
C GLY A 123 -0.45 3.23 -22.83
N ASN A 124 0.13 3.55 -21.67
CA ASN A 124 0.45 2.50 -20.68
C ASN A 124 -0.83 1.88 -20.11
N THR A 125 -0.78 0.57 -19.92
CA THR A 125 -1.90 -0.18 -19.35
C THR A 125 -1.91 -0.06 -17.84
N PHE A 126 -3.07 0.33 -17.29
CA PHE A 126 -3.26 0.46 -15.84
C PHE A 126 -4.31 -0.50 -15.31
N SER A 127 -4.20 -0.85 -14.04
CA SER A 127 -5.29 -1.43 -13.27
C SER A 127 -5.51 -0.67 -11.97
N ILE A 128 -6.75 -0.74 -11.48
CA ILE A 128 -7.27 0.01 -10.35
C ILE A 128 -7.82 -1.00 -9.35
N ARG A 129 -7.38 -0.89 -8.09
CA ARG A 129 -7.98 -1.56 -6.93
C ARG A 129 -8.29 -0.54 -5.86
N THR A 130 -9.28 -0.81 -5.04
CA THR A 130 -9.69 0.10 -3.96
C THR A 130 -9.86 -0.67 -2.67
N ILE A 131 -9.55 -0.06 -1.53
CA ILE A 131 -9.76 -0.62 -0.19
C ILE A 131 -10.58 0.39 0.60
N LYS A 132 -11.75 0.01 1.10
CA LYS A 132 -12.54 0.86 2.01
C LYS A 132 -11.83 0.96 3.36
N LEU A 133 -11.93 2.12 4.02
CA LEU A 133 -11.45 2.29 5.39
C LEU A 133 -12.24 1.39 6.35
N GLU A 134 -13.55 1.38 6.15
CA GLU A 134 -14.45 0.49 6.89
C GLU A 134 -14.10 -0.98 6.61
N GLY A 135 -13.94 -1.77 7.67
CA GLY A 135 -13.55 -3.17 7.56
C GLY A 135 -12.07 -3.42 7.25
N SER A 136 -11.24 -2.37 7.09
CA SER A 136 -9.81 -2.53 6.80
C SER A 136 -8.97 -2.94 8.02
N GLY A 137 -9.49 -2.70 9.23
CA GLY A 137 -8.75 -2.87 10.49
C GLY A 137 -7.80 -1.72 10.81
N CYS A 138 -7.73 -0.67 9.96
CA CYS A 138 -7.01 0.57 10.23
C CYS A 138 -7.94 1.61 10.87
N LYS A 139 -7.39 2.42 11.78
CA LYS A 139 -8.17 3.46 12.49
C LYS A 139 -8.37 4.73 11.66
N THR A 140 -7.39 5.07 10.83
CA THR A 140 -7.39 6.30 10.04
C THR A 140 -7.06 6.04 8.58
N LEU A 141 -7.46 6.98 7.70
CA LEU A 141 -7.07 6.95 6.28
C LEU A 141 -5.55 7.05 6.12
N ASN A 142 -4.89 7.86 6.94
CA ASN A 142 -3.44 8.02 6.90
C ASN A 142 -2.73 6.69 7.24
N GLU A 143 -3.22 5.96 8.24
CA GLU A 143 -2.68 4.64 8.60
C GLU A 143 -2.85 3.65 7.44
N LEU A 144 -4.05 3.59 6.85
CA LEU A 144 -4.35 2.69 5.74
C LEU A 144 -3.48 3.02 4.51
N GLU A 145 -3.32 4.31 4.18
CA GLU A 145 -2.47 4.76 3.08
C GLU A 145 -1.00 4.39 3.31
N ARG A 146 -0.43 4.69 4.48
CA ARG A 146 0.97 4.33 4.81
C ARG A 146 1.21 2.84 4.70
N ASN A 147 0.28 2.03 5.20
CA ASN A 147 0.37 0.57 5.12
C ASN A 147 0.30 0.08 3.67
N ALA A 148 -0.54 0.68 2.84
CA ALA A 148 -0.65 0.35 1.42
C ALA A 148 0.59 0.81 0.63
N ILE A 149 1.10 2.04 0.82
CA ILE A 149 2.34 2.52 0.20
C ILE A 149 3.52 1.59 0.53
N MET A 150 3.65 1.19 1.81
CA MET A 150 4.68 0.25 2.25
C MET A 150 4.51 -1.14 1.64
N THR A 151 3.27 -1.60 1.46
CA THR A 151 2.96 -2.93 0.94
C THR A 151 3.33 -3.07 -0.53
N TYR A 152 3.00 -2.06 -1.32
CA TYR A 152 3.23 -2.01 -2.77
C TYR A 152 4.55 -1.32 -3.16
N ASP A 153 5.35 -0.90 -2.17
CA ASP A 153 6.62 -0.18 -2.35
C ASP A 153 6.50 1.05 -3.26
N ALA A 154 5.33 1.69 -3.22
CA ALA A 154 4.96 2.76 -4.13
C ALA A 154 5.78 4.06 -3.95
N TYR A 155 6.49 4.21 -2.81
CA TYR A 155 7.38 5.33 -2.54
C TYR A 155 8.79 5.13 -3.10
N ARG A 156 9.37 3.94 -2.97
CA ARG A 156 10.75 3.68 -3.42
C ARG A 156 10.81 3.33 -4.90
N ASN A 157 9.87 2.49 -5.32
CA ASN A 157 9.79 1.92 -6.66
C ASN A 157 8.41 2.19 -7.28
N GLY A 158 7.92 3.44 -7.19
CA GLY A 158 6.61 3.82 -7.70
C GLY A 158 6.45 5.33 -7.87
N TYR A 159 5.21 5.77 -8.02
CA TYR A 159 4.86 7.17 -8.29
C TYR A 159 4.68 8.03 -7.03
N ASN A 160 4.68 7.45 -5.82
CA ASN A 160 4.50 8.23 -4.60
C ASN A 160 5.76 9.03 -4.28
N LYS A 161 5.59 10.32 -4.00
CA LYS A 161 6.70 11.23 -3.60
C LYS A 161 6.96 11.19 -2.08
N THR A 162 6.04 10.62 -1.30
CA THR A 162 6.14 10.51 0.16
C THR A 162 5.73 9.11 0.64
N ARG A 163 6.01 8.82 1.90
CA ARG A 163 5.60 7.56 2.57
C ARG A 163 4.16 7.59 3.10
N GLY A 164 3.38 8.60 2.72
CA GLY A 164 2.06 8.89 3.27
C GLY A 164 2.09 9.91 4.40
N ASN A 165 0.90 10.45 4.74
CA ASN A 165 0.76 11.46 5.78
C ASN A 165 0.92 10.82 7.17
N LYS A 166 1.46 11.60 8.13
CA LYS A 166 1.42 11.24 9.56
C LYS A 166 0.05 11.64 10.14
N ASP A 167 -0.40 10.90 11.15
CA ASP A 167 -1.57 11.29 11.96
C ASP A 167 -1.23 12.47 12.84
#